data_4b9456c04cb78a3bf50a41c059a02fa3
#
_entry.id   4b9456c04cb78a3bf50a41c059a02fa3
#
_cell.length_a   1.000
_cell.length_b   1.000
_cell.length_c   1.000
_cell.angle_alpha   90.00
_cell.angle_beta   90.00
_cell.angle_gamma   90.00
#
_symmetry.space_group_name_H-M   'P 1'
#
loop_
_entity.id
_entity.type
_entity.pdbx_description
1 polymer ?
#
loop_
_entity_poly.entity_id
_entity_poly.type
_entity_poly.pdbx_seq_one_letter_code
_entity_poly.pdbx_strand_id
1 'polypeptide(L)'
;MLAAKCSESKCQLPETRGKQPGARSQRPAANDRQPETSDRPFIVPIFLPHAGCPHRCVFCDQSSITGVRAKQTPKDINDQIEAFLKFKTARRNKVQIAFFGGNFLGMPADEIKRLLAEAAGYVKTGRVNSIRFSTRPDTIDRQRLDLIKNLPVTTIELGVQSMDERVLSATKRGHSVPDTEKAIQHLKELNYEVGVQLMVGLPGDTPERLIASARRVARLKPDFIRIYPTVVLAGSPLAAGYRKGDYVPLSLDEAVSRTKHLFLLFKSKNIRVIRMGLQASQDLDNGSTILAGPYHPAFGHLVYSEIFLDMAVEQIESCARNADSISIRANPGNVSKLRGLRNRNIEILKKKFGFESVAVRPDDTLAEDQLKVSSKHRHSN
;
A
#
# COMPACT_ATOMS: atom_id res chain seq x y z
N MET A 1 11.07 49.03 27.29
CA MET A 1 10.63 50.20 26.47
C MET A 1 10.38 49.66 25.04
N LEU A 2 9.27 49.64 24.41
CA LEU A 2 7.98 50.31 24.48
C LEU A 2 6.88 49.28 24.12
N ALA A 3 5.83 49.30 24.87
CA ALA A 3 4.56 48.63 24.54
C ALA A 3 3.77 49.48 23.54
N ALA A 4 3.06 48.85 22.62
CA ALA A 4 1.96 49.46 21.91
C ALA A 4 0.74 48.54 21.94
N LYS A 5 -0.27 48.97 22.67
CA LYS A 5 -1.65 48.48 22.68
C LYS A 5 -2.31 48.81 21.34
N CYS A 6 -3.17 47.99 20.83
CA CYS A 6 -4.23 48.40 19.96
C CYS A 6 -5.53 47.64 20.25
N SER A 7 -6.58 48.40 20.29
CA SER A 7 -7.91 48.30 20.87
C SER A 7 -8.90 47.45 20.08
N GLU A 8 -9.85 46.91 20.83
CA GLU A 8 -11.13 46.32 20.38
C GLU A 8 -11.95 47.32 19.54
N SER A 9 -12.54 46.84 18.46
CA SER A 9 -13.73 47.46 17.88
C SER A 9 -14.77 46.42 17.50
N LYS A 10 -15.90 46.53 18.21
CA LYS A 10 -17.16 45.83 17.98
C LYS A 10 -17.70 46.14 16.58
N CYS A 11 -18.19 45.14 15.87
CA CYS A 11 -19.11 45.34 14.76
C CYS A 11 -20.38 44.55 15.00
N GLN A 12 -21.49 45.28 15.13
CA GLN A 12 -22.85 44.82 15.35
C GLN A 12 -23.44 44.27 14.05
N LEU A 13 -24.24 43.19 14.18
CA LEU A 13 -25.12 42.67 13.13
C LEU A 13 -26.42 43.47 13.05
N PRO A 14 -27.03 43.65 11.87
CA PRO A 14 -28.41 44.11 11.77
C PRO A 14 -29.41 42.96 11.72
N GLU A 15 -30.45 43.07 12.56
CA GLU A 15 -31.67 42.25 12.52
C GLU A 15 -32.51 42.60 11.29
N THR A 16 -33.03 41.59 10.58
CA THR A 16 -34.22 41.75 9.73
C THR A 16 -35.15 40.56 9.77
N ARG A 17 -36.29 40.81 10.41
CA ARG A 17 -37.67 40.38 10.12
C ARG A 17 -37.95 39.11 9.36
N GLY A 18 -38.78 38.32 10.02
CA GLY A 18 -39.37 37.04 9.64
C GLY A 18 -40.25 37.06 8.39
N LYS A 19 -40.32 35.87 7.77
CA LYS A 19 -41.46 35.38 7.00
C LYS A 19 -41.73 33.91 7.35
N GLN A 20 -42.97 33.59 7.54
CA GLN A 20 -43.56 32.32 7.94
C GLN A 20 -43.58 31.28 6.79
N PRO A 21 -43.93 30.00 7.06
CA PRO A 21 -43.31 28.81 6.47
C PRO A 21 -44.09 28.29 5.26
N GLY A 22 -43.32 27.91 4.23
CA GLY A 22 -43.84 27.16 3.08
C GLY A 22 -43.33 25.71 3.11
N ALA A 23 -44.28 24.81 3.01
CA ALA A 23 -44.24 23.41 2.59
C ALA A 23 -42.96 22.58 2.89
N ARG A 24 -43.06 21.69 3.89
CA ARG A 24 -42.19 20.53 4.09
C ARG A 24 -42.18 19.66 2.83
N SER A 25 -41.10 19.71 2.04
CA SER A 25 -40.72 18.63 1.15
C SER A 25 -40.18 17.50 2.01
N GLN A 26 -40.90 16.38 2.02
CA GLN A 26 -40.44 15.13 2.64
C GLN A 26 -39.17 14.69 1.95
N ARG A 27 -38.02 14.75 2.64
CA ARG A 27 -36.82 14.03 2.26
C ARG A 27 -37.14 12.55 2.28
N PRO A 28 -36.81 11.75 1.26
CA PRO A 28 -36.94 10.32 1.34
C PRO A 28 -36.06 9.81 2.50
N ALA A 29 -36.61 8.88 3.26
CA ALA A 29 -35.96 8.22 4.39
C ALA A 29 -34.56 7.75 3.97
N ALA A 30 -33.55 8.13 4.76
CA ALA A 30 -32.20 7.60 4.62
C ALA A 30 -32.30 6.07 4.68
N ASN A 31 -31.95 5.40 3.59
CA ASN A 31 -31.79 3.97 3.54
C ASN A 31 -30.82 3.56 4.64
N ASP A 32 -31.30 2.89 5.67
CA ASP A 32 -30.53 2.16 6.68
C ASP A 32 -29.83 0.95 6.03
N ARG A 33 -28.93 1.21 5.09
CA ARG A 33 -27.92 0.24 4.71
C ARG A 33 -26.89 0.27 5.83
N GLN A 34 -26.94 -0.76 6.69
CA GLN A 34 -25.81 -1.04 7.59
C GLN A 34 -24.52 -1.02 6.74
N PRO A 35 -23.48 -0.28 7.14
CA PRO A 35 -22.26 -0.21 6.36
C PRO A 35 -21.67 -1.62 6.26
N GLU A 36 -21.52 -2.12 5.03
CA GLU A 36 -20.87 -3.39 4.76
C GLU A 36 -19.53 -3.44 5.49
N THR A 37 -19.35 -4.45 6.32
CA THR A 37 -18.11 -4.64 7.10
C THR A 37 -16.99 -4.96 6.11
N SER A 38 -15.96 -4.12 6.10
CA SER A 38 -14.78 -4.37 5.28
C SER A 38 -14.08 -5.65 5.74
N ASP A 39 -13.88 -6.63 4.84
CA ASP A 39 -13.09 -7.84 5.11
C ASP A 39 -11.62 -7.56 5.45
N ARG A 40 -11.17 -6.33 5.26
CA ARG A 40 -9.79 -5.93 5.56
C ARG A 40 -9.61 -5.76 7.07
N PRO A 41 -8.66 -6.46 7.69
CA PRO A 41 -8.41 -6.33 9.11
C PRO A 41 -7.95 -4.90 9.47
N PHE A 42 -8.30 -4.46 10.67
CA PHE A 42 -7.68 -3.32 11.31
C PHE A 42 -6.31 -3.75 11.83
N ILE A 43 -5.24 -3.13 11.33
CA ILE A 43 -3.88 -3.48 11.69
C ILE A 43 -3.37 -2.55 12.78
N VAL A 44 -2.91 -3.13 13.90
CA VAL A 44 -2.15 -2.45 14.95
C VAL A 44 -0.67 -2.71 14.68
N PRO A 45 0.07 -1.78 14.06
CA PRO A 45 1.46 -2.01 13.67
C PRO A 45 2.40 -1.80 14.85
N ILE A 46 3.32 -2.74 15.04
CA ILE A 46 4.46 -2.63 15.97
C ILE A 46 5.71 -2.71 15.12
N PHE A 47 6.51 -1.66 15.10
CA PHE A 47 7.74 -1.63 14.32
C PHE A 47 8.94 -2.03 15.16
N LEU A 48 9.69 -3.02 14.66
CA LEU A 48 10.92 -3.56 15.25
C LEU A 48 12.09 -3.39 14.26
N PRO A 49 12.62 -2.16 14.08
CA PRO A 49 13.62 -1.88 13.07
C PRO A 49 14.86 -2.76 13.22
N HIS A 50 15.25 -3.43 12.15
CA HIS A 50 16.43 -4.31 12.07
C HIS A 50 16.49 -5.47 13.08
N ALA A 51 15.50 -5.65 13.95
CA ALA A 51 15.49 -6.75 14.92
C ALA A 51 15.58 -8.10 14.22
N GLY A 52 16.48 -8.97 14.67
CA GLY A 52 16.71 -10.30 14.11
C GLY A 52 17.35 -10.33 12.71
N CYS A 53 17.70 -9.18 12.11
CA CYS A 53 18.39 -9.16 10.83
C CYS A 53 19.88 -9.48 11.01
N PRO A 54 20.42 -10.52 10.31
CA PRO A 54 21.84 -10.90 10.46
C PRO A 54 22.79 -9.87 9.81
N HIS A 55 22.29 -9.08 8.87
CA HIS A 55 23.01 -8.04 8.15
C HIS A 55 22.03 -7.01 7.56
N ARG A 56 22.53 -5.89 7.07
CA ARG A 56 21.73 -4.90 6.35
C ARG A 56 21.73 -5.17 4.84
N CYS A 57 20.56 -5.31 4.25
CA CYS A 57 20.41 -5.27 2.79
C CYS A 57 20.78 -3.90 2.26
N VAL A 58 21.31 -3.82 1.02
CA VAL A 58 21.83 -2.56 0.49
C VAL A 58 20.81 -1.41 0.42
N PHE A 59 19.54 -1.73 0.23
CA PHE A 59 18.44 -0.75 0.13
C PHE A 59 17.79 -0.38 1.48
N CYS A 60 18.23 -0.99 2.61
CA CYS A 60 17.46 -0.98 3.85
C CYS A 60 17.97 0.04 4.85
N ASP A 61 17.07 0.93 5.29
CA ASP A 61 17.21 1.76 6.48
C ASP A 61 15.83 1.88 7.16
N GLN A 62 15.53 0.91 8.01
CA GLN A 62 14.20 0.83 8.63
C GLN A 62 13.97 1.91 9.68
N SER A 63 15.01 2.36 10.35
CA SER A 63 14.91 3.43 11.34
C SER A 63 14.41 4.72 10.69
N SER A 64 14.92 5.03 9.50
CA SER A 64 14.49 6.21 8.73
C SER A 64 13.07 6.06 8.15
N ILE A 65 12.63 4.83 7.83
CA ILE A 65 11.27 4.60 7.30
C ILE A 65 10.21 4.66 8.41
N THR A 66 10.53 4.16 9.59
CA THR A 66 9.56 3.97 10.69
C THR A 66 9.59 5.09 11.73
N GLY A 67 10.64 5.91 11.75
CA GLY A 67 10.90 6.90 12.81
C GLY A 67 11.32 6.28 14.16
N VAL A 68 11.32 4.93 14.27
CA VAL A 68 11.68 4.21 15.51
C VAL A 68 13.17 3.99 15.55
N ARG A 69 13.86 4.64 16.48
CA ARG A 69 15.33 4.58 16.64
C ARG A 69 15.80 3.75 17.82
N ALA A 70 14.96 3.62 18.85
CA ALA A 70 15.26 2.87 20.06
C ALA A 70 14.62 1.48 20.07
N LYS A 71 15.22 0.54 20.83
CA LYS A 71 14.60 -0.76 21.09
C LYS A 71 13.35 -0.53 21.95
N GLN A 72 12.22 -1.04 21.50
CA GLN A 72 10.95 -0.88 22.21
C GLN A 72 10.89 -1.79 23.44
N THR A 73 10.45 -1.22 24.57
CA THR A 73 10.17 -1.96 25.80
C THR A 73 8.77 -2.60 25.72
N PRO A 74 8.45 -3.57 26.59
CA PRO A 74 7.08 -4.11 26.68
C PRO A 74 6.03 -3.02 26.92
N LYS A 75 6.36 -2.03 27.77
CA LYS A 75 5.47 -0.91 28.04
C LYS A 75 5.18 -0.10 26.78
N ASP A 76 6.21 0.24 25.99
CA ASP A 76 6.05 0.99 24.74
C ASP A 76 5.13 0.25 23.76
N ILE A 77 5.26 -1.08 23.69
CA ILE A 77 4.43 -1.94 22.84
C ILE A 77 2.98 -1.92 23.29
N ASN A 78 2.72 -2.09 24.58
CA ASN A 78 1.38 -2.05 25.13
C ASN A 78 0.73 -0.68 24.97
N ASP A 79 1.45 0.40 25.27
CA ASP A 79 0.98 1.77 25.06
C ASP A 79 0.62 2.03 23.60
N GLN A 80 1.42 1.51 22.66
CA GLN A 80 1.16 1.61 21.22
C GLN A 80 -0.08 0.81 20.81
N ILE A 81 -0.24 -0.42 21.31
CA ILE A 81 -1.43 -1.24 21.02
C ILE A 81 -2.69 -0.52 21.54
N GLU A 82 -2.68 -0.03 22.78
CA GLU A 82 -3.80 0.70 23.37
C GLU A 82 -4.14 1.97 22.58
N ALA A 83 -3.14 2.74 22.17
CA ALA A 83 -3.32 3.94 21.36
C ALA A 83 -4.01 3.62 20.03
N PHE A 84 -3.55 2.57 19.32
CA PHE A 84 -4.15 2.18 18.04
C PHE A 84 -5.57 1.63 18.19
N LEU A 85 -5.84 0.85 19.24
CA LEU A 85 -7.19 0.29 19.49
C LEU A 85 -8.25 1.37 19.68
N LYS A 86 -7.91 2.57 20.15
CA LYS A 86 -8.83 3.72 20.24
C LYS A 86 -9.36 4.18 18.88
N PHE A 87 -8.63 3.93 17.79
CA PHE A 87 -9.04 4.27 16.41
C PHE A 87 -9.81 3.15 15.69
N LYS A 88 -10.08 2.02 16.38
CA LYS A 88 -10.89 0.95 15.83
C LYS A 88 -12.31 1.45 15.57
N THR A 89 -12.79 1.29 14.35
CA THR A 89 -14.19 1.60 13.97
C THR A 89 -15.01 0.31 13.86
N ALA A 90 -16.33 0.42 14.02
CA ALA A 90 -17.27 -0.70 13.86
C ALA A 90 -17.24 -1.34 12.44
N ARG A 91 -16.73 -0.64 11.46
CA ARG A 91 -16.60 -1.14 10.07
C ARG A 91 -15.54 -2.23 9.88
N ARG A 92 -14.64 -2.43 10.83
CA ARG A 92 -13.56 -3.42 10.76
C ARG A 92 -13.67 -4.39 11.93
N ASN A 93 -14.29 -5.53 11.67
CA ASN A 93 -14.55 -6.55 12.69
C ASN A 93 -13.29 -7.35 13.06
N LYS A 94 -12.34 -7.49 12.13
CA LYS A 94 -11.08 -8.21 12.38
C LYS A 94 -9.98 -7.23 12.77
N VAL A 95 -9.29 -7.51 13.86
CA VAL A 95 -8.14 -6.74 14.36
C VAL A 95 -6.94 -7.65 14.43
N GLN A 96 -5.80 -7.20 13.90
CA GLN A 96 -4.54 -7.95 13.98
C GLN A 96 -3.43 -7.07 14.56
N ILE A 97 -2.67 -7.59 15.54
CA ILE A 97 -1.38 -7.01 15.92
C ILE A 97 -0.35 -7.48 14.89
N ALA A 98 0.41 -6.54 14.35
CA ALA A 98 1.35 -6.80 13.27
C ALA A 98 2.77 -6.35 13.64
N PHE A 99 3.69 -7.29 13.80
CA PHE A 99 5.10 -6.98 13.99
C PHE A 99 5.77 -6.80 12.61
N PHE A 100 6.22 -5.57 12.33
CA PHE A 100 6.86 -5.19 11.10
C PHE A 100 8.29 -4.70 11.32
N GLY A 101 9.06 -4.64 10.27
CA GLY A 101 10.44 -4.14 10.28
C GLY A 101 11.41 -5.28 10.04
N GLY A 102 12.22 -5.66 11.02
CA GLY A 102 13.32 -6.60 10.87
C GLY A 102 12.99 -8.00 10.34
N ASN A 103 13.56 -8.97 11.01
CA ASN A 103 13.38 -10.39 10.71
C ASN A 103 12.86 -11.06 11.98
N PHE A 104 11.54 -11.11 12.15
CA PHE A 104 10.90 -11.50 13.40
C PHE A 104 11.41 -12.86 13.92
N LEU A 105 11.39 -13.90 13.08
CA LEU A 105 11.88 -15.24 13.47
C LEU A 105 13.42 -15.33 13.57
N GLY A 106 14.16 -14.31 13.16
CA GLY A 106 15.60 -14.23 13.34
C GLY A 106 16.04 -13.68 14.71
N MET A 107 15.09 -13.24 15.53
CA MET A 107 15.38 -12.79 16.90
C MET A 107 15.67 -13.95 17.84
N PRO A 108 16.28 -13.70 19.02
CA PRO A 108 16.42 -14.70 20.08
C PRO A 108 15.04 -15.29 20.48
N ALA A 109 15.01 -16.60 20.75
CA ALA A 109 13.77 -17.33 21.04
C ALA A 109 12.97 -16.72 22.21
N ASP A 110 13.67 -16.25 23.25
CA ASP A 110 13.02 -15.64 24.42
C ASP A 110 12.37 -14.30 24.10
N GLU A 111 12.98 -13.54 23.19
CA GLU A 111 12.39 -12.26 22.74
C GLU A 111 11.15 -12.51 21.86
N ILE A 112 11.20 -13.49 20.95
CA ILE A 112 10.03 -13.92 20.17
C ILE A 112 8.90 -14.34 21.09
N LYS A 113 9.17 -15.25 22.06
CA LYS A 113 8.17 -15.72 23.02
C LYS A 113 7.56 -14.59 23.82
N ARG A 114 8.38 -13.66 24.31
CA ARG A 114 7.93 -12.50 25.08
C ARG A 114 6.99 -11.61 24.28
N LEU A 115 7.39 -11.22 23.05
CA LEU A 115 6.57 -10.37 22.18
C LEU A 115 5.24 -11.02 21.82
N LEU A 116 5.26 -12.30 21.51
CA LEU A 116 4.06 -13.05 21.16
C LEU A 116 3.15 -13.29 22.37
N ALA A 117 3.70 -13.50 23.58
CA ALA A 117 2.92 -13.62 24.79
C ALA A 117 2.15 -12.33 25.12
N GLU A 118 2.80 -11.18 25.01
CA GLU A 118 2.14 -9.86 25.16
C GLU A 118 0.97 -9.71 24.17
N ALA A 119 1.21 -9.95 22.89
CA ALA A 119 0.18 -9.85 21.86
C ALA A 119 -0.94 -10.90 22.06
N ALA A 120 -0.61 -12.13 22.48
CA ALA A 120 -1.57 -13.20 22.75
C ALA A 120 -2.51 -12.86 23.92
N GLY A 121 -2.06 -12.07 24.89
CA GLY A 121 -2.91 -11.54 25.96
C GLY A 121 -4.11 -10.75 25.40
N TYR A 122 -3.88 -9.91 24.39
CA TYR A 122 -4.96 -9.15 23.72
C TYR A 122 -5.90 -10.06 22.92
N VAL A 123 -5.39 -11.15 22.35
CA VAL A 123 -6.23 -12.14 21.66
C VAL A 123 -7.09 -12.91 22.65
N LYS A 124 -6.51 -13.35 23.77
CA LYS A 124 -7.23 -14.06 24.85
C LYS A 124 -8.39 -13.22 25.44
N THR A 125 -8.23 -11.92 25.52
CA THR A 125 -9.29 -11.00 26.00
C THR A 125 -10.31 -10.63 24.90
N GLY A 126 -10.20 -11.16 23.68
CA GLY A 126 -11.10 -10.87 22.56
C GLY A 126 -10.97 -9.47 21.95
N ARG A 127 -10.01 -8.67 22.39
CA ARG A 127 -9.77 -7.29 21.87
C ARG A 127 -9.10 -7.29 20.51
N VAL A 128 -8.36 -8.33 20.20
CA VAL A 128 -7.65 -8.58 18.95
C VAL A 128 -7.99 -10.00 18.46
N ASN A 129 -8.03 -10.24 17.18
CA ASN A 129 -8.40 -11.55 16.62
C ASN A 129 -7.19 -12.46 16.39
N SER A 130 -6.05 -11.90 15.99
CA SER A 130 -4.86 -12.68 15.68
C SER A 130 -3.60 -11.82 15.59
N ILE A 131 -2.48 -12.49 15.44
CA ILE A 131 -1.14 -11.89 15.29
C ILE A 131 -0.62 -12.17 13.88
N ARG A 132 0.13 -11.22 13.35
CA ARG A 132 0.92 -11.37 12.12
C ARG A 132 2.31 -10.78 12.31
N PHE A 133 3.26 -11.22 11.50
CA PHE A 133 4.58 -10.62 11.48
C PHE A 133 5.26 -10.77 10.13
N SER A 134 6.31 -9.94 9.92
CA SER A 134 7.18 -10.04 8.76
C SER A 134 8.50 -10.71 9.13
N THR A 135 8.99 -11.60 8.26
CA THR A 135 10.25 -12.28 8.46
C THR A 135 10.95 -12.59 7.13
N ARG A 136 12.15 -13.11 7.16
CA ARG A 136 12.91 -13.53 5.99
C ARG A 136 12.62 -14.98 5.64
N PRO A 137 12.68 -15.38 4.35
CA PRO A 137 12.48 -16.77 3.94
C PRO A 137 13.43 -17.77 4.62
N ASP A 138 14.71 -17.41 4.76
CA ASP A 138 15.76 -18.25 5.35
C ASP A 138 15.63 -18.46 6.87
N THR A 139 14.64 -17.87 7.50
CA THR A 139 14.29 -18.11 8.92
C THR A 139 13.06 -18.98 9.11
N ILE A 140 12.51 -19.54 8.04
CA ILE A 140 11.39 -20.48 8.09
C ILE A 140 11.97 -21.88 8.19
N ASP A 141 12.21 -22.33 9.41
CA ASP A 141 12.62 -23.70 9.74
C ASP A 141 11.73 -24.31 10.85
N ARG A 142 11.82 -25.62 11.01
CA ARG A 142 11.00 -26.35 11.99
C ARG A 142 11.18 -25.83 13.41
N GLN A 143 12.42 -25.57 13.81
CA GLN A 143 12.73 -25.12 15.18
C GLN A 143 12.08 -23.77 15.49
N ARG A 144 12.13 -22.82 14.55
CA ARG A 144 11.51 -21.51 14.71
C ARG A 144 10.00 -21.55 14.63
N LEU A 145 9.44 -22.40 13.76
CA LEU A 145 7.99 -22.57 13.66
C LEU A 145 7.42 -23.27 14.90
N ASP A 146 8.18 -24.14 15.57
CA ASP A 146 7.77 -24.73 16.86
C ASP A 146 7.60 -23.67 17.97
N LEU A 147 8.28 -22.52 17.89
CA LEU A 147 8.09 -21.42 18.86
C LEU A 147 6.71 -20.77 18.76
N ILE A 148 6.07 -20.84 17.61
CA ILE A 148 4.83 -20.10 17.31
C ILE A 148 3.59 -20.98 17.11
N LYS A 149 3.74 -22.29 16.97
CA LYS A 149 2.66 -23.22 16.60
C LYS A 149 1.43 -23.21 17.49
N ASN A 150 1.61 -22.91 18.79
CA ASN A 150 0.52 -22.86 19.78
C ASN A 150 0.07 -21.43 20.12
N LEU A 151 0.51 -20.45 19.35
CA LEU A 151 0.19 -19.04 19.54
C LEU A 151 -0.80 -18.58 18.45
N PRO A 152 -1.60 -17.54 18.70
CA PRO A 152 -2.62 -17.08 17.76
C PRO A 152 -2.04 -16.31 16.56
N VAL A 153 -0.96 -16.80 15.98
CA VAL A 153 -0.35 -16.31 14.76
C VAL A 153 -1.09 -16.94 13.58
N THR A 154 -1.65 -16.10 12.72
CA THR A 154 -2.40 -16.56 11.53
C THR A 154 -1.74 -16.19 10.22
N THR A 155 -0.94 -15.11 10.19
CA THR A 155 -0.42 -14.55 8.95
C THR A 155 1.09 -14.32 9.06
N ILE A 156 1.86 -14.77 8.08
CA ILE A 156 3.31 -14.57 8.01
C ILE A 156 3.64 -13.90 6.67
N GLU A 157 4.31 -12.74 6.73
CA GLU A 157 4.74 -11.99 5.55
C GLU A 157 6.22 -12.23 5.28
N LEU A 158 6.53 -12.77 4.10
CA LEU A 158 7.90 -13.04 3.70
C LEU A 158 8.50 -11.89 2.90
N GLY A 159 9.60 -11.34 3.40
CA GLY A 159 10.40 -10.34 2.70
C GLY A 159 11.23 -10.97 1.58
N VAL A 160 10.62 -11.38 0.50
CA VAL A 160 11.27 -12.06 -0.64
C VAL A 160 12.09 -11.09 -1.48
N GLN A 161 11.52 -9.96 -1.86
CA GLN A 161 12.04 -8.86 -2.66
C GLN A 161 12.23 -9.21 -4.14
N SER A 162 12.89 -10.32 -4.49
CA SER A 162 13.10 -10.85 -5.83
C SER A 162 13.18 -12.38 -5.83
N MET A 163 12.92 -13.01 -6.96
CA MET A 163 13.17 -14.45 -7.23
C MET A 163 14.25 -14.64 -8.30
N ASP A 164 15.18 -13.70 -8.42
CA ASP A 164 16.37 -13.78 -9.26
C ASP A 164 17.62 -13.76 -8.38
N GLU A 165 18.48 -14.79 -8.48
CA GLU A 165 19.67 -14.94 -7.63
C GLU A 165 20.68 -13.79 -7.81
N ARG A 166 20.77 -13.23 -9.01
CA ARG A 166 21.66 -12.08 -9.28
C ARG A 166 21.19 -10.84 -8.55
N VAL A 167 19.87 -10.59 -8.54
CA VAL A 167 19.25 -9.47 -7.82
C VAL A 167 19.40 -9.67 -6.31
N LEU A 168 19.15 -10.89 -5.80
CA LEU A 168 19.32 -11.22 -4.39
C LEU A 168 20.77 -11.04 -3.93
N SER A 169 21.73 -11.46 -4.74
CA SER A 169 23.17 -11.27 -4.48
C SER A 169 23.57 -9.79 -4.50
N ALA A 170 23.19 -9.06 -5.56
CA ALA A 170 23.50 -7.62 -5.70
C ALA A 170 22.91 -6.79 -4.55
N THR A 171 21.78 -7.21 -3.99
CA THR A 171 21.11 -6.54 -2.87
C THR A 171 21.55 -7.05 -1.50
N LYS A 172 22.47 -7.99 -1.44
CA LYS A 172 22.95 -8.65 -0.20
C LYS A 172 21.78 -9.17 0.65
N ARG A 173 20.81 -9.84 -0.02
CA ARG A 173 19.65 -10.39 0.71
C ARG A 173 20.02 -11.52 1.64
N GLY A 174 21.01 -12.34 1.29
CA GLY A 174 21.52 -13.45 2.10
C GLY A 174 20.60 -14.67 2.19
N HIS A 175 19.48 -14.70 1.46
CA HIS A 175 18.68 -15.89 1.20
C HIS A 175 18.65 -16.17 -0.30
N SER A 176 18.40 -17.41 -0.66
CA SER A 176 18.29 -17.89 -2.03
C SER A 176 16.84 -18.00 -2.50
N VAL A 177 16.65 -18.22 -3.79
CA VAL A 177 15.33 -18.51 -4.35
C VAL A 177 14.76 -19.83 -3.81
N PRO A 178 15.53 -20.93 -3.69
CA PRO A 178 15.06 -22.15 -3.02
C PRO A 178 14.60 -21.95 -1.57
N ASP A 179 15.25 -21.07 -0.78
CA ASP A 179 14.80 -20.76 0.57
C ASP A 179 13.39 -20.17 0.56
N THR A 180 13.10 -19.28 -0.39
CA THR A 180 11.77 -18.69 -0.56
C THR A 180 10.73 -19.73 -0.94
N GLU A 181 11.04 -20.64 -1.87
CA GLU A 181 10.12 -21.70 -2.30
C GLU A 181 9.78 -22.65 -1.16
N LYS A 182 10.79 -23.12 -0.44
CA LYS A 182 10.63 -23.98 0.74
C LYS A 182 9.83 -23.29 1.83
N ALA A 183 10.13 -22.01 2.10
CA ALA A 183 9.42 -21.24 3.12
C ALA A 183 7.92 -21.11 2.83
N ILE A 184 7.55 -20.73 1.60
CA ILE A 184 6.15 -20.61 1.22
C ILE A 184 5.43 -21.94 1.31
N GLN A 185 6.04 -23.02 0.78
CA GLN A 185 5.47 -24.35 0.83
C GLN A 185 5.24 -24.80 2.28
N HIS A 186 6.25 -24.70 3.13
CA HIS A 186 6.18 -25.12 4.52
C HIS A 186 5.13 -24.36 5.34
N LEU A 187 5.03 -23.04 5.14
CA LEU A 187 4.00 -22.23 5.80
C LEU A 187 2.59 -22.59 5.35
N LYS A 188 2.40 -22.92 4.08
CA LYS A 188 1.09 -23.35 3.55
C LYS A 188 0.69 -24.74 4.05
N GLU A 189 1.62 -25.68 4.15
CA GLU A 189 1.39 -26.99 4.75
C GLU A 189 0.93 -26.88 6.21
N LEU A 190 1.38 -25.85 6.92
CA LEU A 190 0.97 -25.53 8.29
C LEU A 190 -0.26 -24.61 8.38
N ASN A 191 -0.93 -24.32 7.25
CA ASN A 191 -2.14 -23.50 7.15
C ASN A 191 -1.99 -22.03 7.61
N TYR A 192 -0.78 -21.45 7.50
CA TYR A 192 -0.62 -20.01 7.67
C TYR A 192 -1.07 -19.26 6.42
N GLU A 193 -1.69 -18.07 6.62
CA GLU A 193 -1.87 -17.09 5.56
C GLU A 193 -0.49 -16.51 5.20
N VAL A 194 -0.06 -16.66 3.95
CA VAL A 194 1.27 -16.28 3.48
C VAL A 194 1.22 -15.04 2.63
N GLY A 195 1.81 -13.96 3.12
CA GLY A 195 2.07 -12.76 2.34
C GLY A 195 3.47 -12.76 1.73
N VAL A 196 3.61 -12.22 0.52
CA VAL A 196 4.92 -12.03 -0.11
C VAL A 196 5.13 -10.56 -0.44
N GLN A 197 6.28 -10.02 -0.01
CA GLN A 197 6.72 -8.69 -0.39
C GLN A 197 7.73 -8.78 -1.51
N LEU A 198 7.47 -8.04 -2.61
CA LEU A 198 8.38 -7.84 -3.74
C LEU A 198 8.78 -6.37 -3.83
N MET A 199 9.96 -6.14 -4.42
CA MET A 199 10.44 -4.79 -4.70
C MET A 199 10.68 -4.59 -6.20
N VAL A 200 10.48 -3.37 -6.67
CA VAL A 200 10.65 -2.95 -8.06
C VAL A 200 11.84 -2.00 -8.15
N GLY A 201 12.74 -2.25 -9.10
CA GLY A 201 13.91 -1.40 -9.35
C GLY A 201 15.07 -1.65 -8.40
N LEU A 202 15.25 -2.87 -7.92
CA LEU A 202 16.43 -3.25 -7.13
C LEU A 202 17.72 -3.21 -7.98
N PRO A 203 18.90 -3.03 -7.37
CA PRO A 203 20.17 -3.21 -8.08
C PRO A 203 20.24 -4.53 -8.85
N GLY A 204 20.61 -4.46 -10.13
CA GLY A 204 20.67 -5.62 -11.00
C GLY A 204 19.33 -6.14 -11.54
N ASP A 205 18.21 -5.51 -11.17
CA ASP A 205 16.87 -5.89 -11.67
C ASP A 205 16.61 -5.33 -13.07
N THR A 206 15.93 -6.12 -13.91
CA THR A 206 15.44 -5.72 -15.23
C THR A 206 13.94 -6.02 -15.33
N PRO A 207 13.22 -5.42 -16.32
CA PRO A 207 11.81 -5.76 -16.53
C PRO A 207 11.56 -7.26 -16.67
N GLU A 208 12.45 -7.97 -17.39
CA GLU A 208 12.33 -9.41 -17.64
C GLU A 208 12.52 -10.23 -16.34
N ARG A 209 13.56 -9.89 -15.54
CA ARG A 209 13.82 -10.54 -14.23
C ARG A 209 12.69 -10.29 -13.25
N LEU A 210 12.17 -9.06 -13.23
CA LEU A 210 11.05 -8.68 -12.39
C LEU A 210 9.80 -9.51 -12.73
N ILE A 211 9.44 -9.61 -14.01
CA ILE A 211 8.29 -10.40 -14.46
C ILE A 211 8.53 -11.90 -14.22
N ALA A 212 9.73 -12.42 -14.46
CA ALA A 212 10.09 -13.80 -14.15
C ALA A 212 9.94 -14.10 -12.64
N SER A 213 10.41 -13.19 -11.79
CA SER A 213 10.24 -13.27 -10.34
C SER A 213 8.76 -13.30 -9.96
N ALA A 214 7.94 -12.38 -10.51
CA ALA A 214 6.51 -12.35 -10.23
C ALA A 214 5.78 -13.62 -10.68
N ARG A 215 6.11 -14.16 -11.86
CA ARG A 215 5.57 -15.44 -12.35
C ARG A 215 5.95 -16.60 -11.44
N ARG A 216 7.18 -16.63 -10.92
CA ARG A 216 7.65 -17.67 -10.00
C ARG A 216 6.90 -17.60 -8.67
N VAL A 217 6.74 -16.41 -8.09
CA VAL A 217 5.91 -16.19 -6.89
C VAL A 217 4.47 -16.60 -7.14
N ALA A 218 3.88 -16.23 -8.29
CA ALA A 218 2.49 -16.58 -8.60
C ALA A 218 2.24 -18.10 -8.66
N ARG A 219 3.23 -18.90 -9.11
CA ARG A 219 3.14 -20.38 -9.09
C ARG A 219 3.09 -20.95 -7.68
N LEU A 220 3.70 -20.28 -6.71
CA LEU A 220 3.68 -20.67 -5.28
C LEU A 220 2.35 -20.32 -4.59
N LYS A 221 1.47 -19.54 -5.27
CA LYS A 221 0.12 -19.18 -4.82
C LYS A 221 0.11 -18.60 -3.38
N PRO A 222 0.84 -17.53 -3.08
CA PRO A 222 0.69 -16.85 -1.79
C PRO A 222 -0.72 -16.25 -1.69
N ASP A 223 -1.17 -15.95 -0.48
CA ASP A 223 -2.52 -15.41 -0.25
C ASP A 223 -2.63 -13.94 -0.63
N PHE A 224 -1.51 -13.19 -0.49
CA PHE A 224 -1.46 -11.80 -0.92
C PHE A 224 -0.02 -11.33 -1.21
N ILE A 225 0.05 -10.19 -1.91
CA ILE A 225 1.31 -9.53 -2.32
C ILE A 225 1.35 -8.10 -1.80
N ARG A 226 2.57 -7.65 -1.47
CA ARG A 226 2.94 -6.24 -1.34
C ARG A 226 4.02 -5.91 -2.36
N ILE A 227 3.90 -4.77 -3.04
CA ILE A 227 4.87 -4.32 -4.05
C ILE A 227 5.41 -2.95 -3.64
N TYR A 228 6.71 -2.87 -3.42
CA TYR A 228 7.36 -1.64 -3.01
C TYR A 228 8.38 -1.16 -4.05
N PRO A 229 8.32 0.12 -4.46
CA PRO A 229 9.39 0.69 -5.27
C PRO A 229 10.66 0.86 -4.42
N THR A 230 11.81 0.68 -5.06
CA THR A 230 13.11 0.89 -4.42
C THR A 230 13.43 2.38 -4.41
N VAL A 231 13.61 2.95 -3.23
CA VAL A 231 14.06 4.33 -3.02
C VAL A 231 15.45 4.34 -2.40
N VAL A 232 16.23 5.36 -2.67
CA VAL A 232 17.57 5.56 -2.11
C VAL A 232 17.43 6.34 -0.80
N LEU A 233 17.52 5.62 0.32
CA LEU A 233 17.49 6.20 1.65
C LEU A 233 18.89 6.68 2.07
N ALA A 234 18.99 7.86 2.66
CA ALA A 234 20.25 8.50 3.03
C ALA A 234 21.15 7.61 3.91
N GLY A 235 20.55 6.85 4.84
CA GLY A 235 21.24 5.93 5.76
C GLY A 235 21.42 4.51 5.22
N SER A 236 21.01 4.21 3.97
CA SER A 236 21.18 2.90 3.37
C SER A 236 22.54 2.75 2.66
N PRO A 237 23.12 1.54 2.57
CA PRO A 237 24.31 1.31 1.74
C PRO A 237 24.11 1.68 0.27
N LEU A 238 22.88 1.62 -0.25
CA LEU A 238 22.54 2.01 -1.62
C LEU A 238 22.84 3.48 -1.92
N ALA A 239 22.79 4.35 -0.89
CA ALA A 239 23.13 5.76 -1.03
C ALA A 239 24.56 5.97 -1.52
N ALA A 240 25.50 5.13 -1.11
CA ALA A 240 26.90 5.20 -1.57
C ALA A 240 27.01 4.83 -3.05
N GLY A 241 26.34 3.76 -3.49
CA GLY A 241 26.29 3.37 -4.90
C GLY A 241 25.62 4.43 -5.78
N TYR A 242 24.54 5.05 -5.29
CA TYR A 242 23.89 6.16 -5.99
C TYR A 242 24.82 7.37 -6.16
N ARG A 243 25.50 7.79 -5.10
CA ARG A 243 26.45 8.93 -5.17
C ARG A 243 27.65 8.69 -6.10
N LYS A 244 28.06 7.42 -6.24
CA LYS A 244 29.14 7.02 -7.18
C LYS A 244 28.67 6.83 -8.63
N GLY A 245 27.36 6.81 -8.87
CA GLY A 245 26.81 6.49 -10.19
C GLY A 245 26.69 4.99 -10.47
N ASP A 246 26.98 4.11 -9.51
CA ASP A 246 26.88 2.65 -9.67
C ASP A 246 25.42 2.15 -9.67
N TYR A 247 24.49 2.98 -9.17
CA TYR A 247 23.07 2.69 -9.14
C TYR A 247 22.25 3.90 -9.57
N VAL A 248 21.37 3.68 -10.53
CA VAL A 248 20.39 4.67 -11.01
C VAL A 248 18.99 4.18 -10.61
N PRO A 249 18.27 4.90 -9.73
CA PRO A 249 16.92 4.53 -9.37
C PRO A 249 15.96 4.76 -10.53
N LEU A 250 14.86 4.00 -10.55
CA LEU A 250 13.78 4.22 -11.51
C LEU A 250 13.17 5.62 -11.34
N SER A 251 12.71 6.19 -12.43
CA SER A 251 11.77 7.33 -12.37
C SER A 251 10.43 6.88 -11.77
N LEU A 252 9.61 7.85 -11.36
CA LEU A 252 8.28 7.56 -10.82
C LEU A 252 7.40 6.86 -11.87
N ASP A 253 7.41 7.33 -13.11
CA ASP A 253 6.60 6.76 -14.19
C ASP A 253 7.04 5.32 -14.53
N GLU A 254 8.35 5.03 -14.58
CA GLU A 254 8.85 3.66 -14.78
C GLU A 254 8.45 2.72 -13.64
N ALA A 255 8.57 3.17 -12.38
CA ALA A 255 8.20 2.35 -11.24
C ALA A 255 6.68 2.08 -11.20
N VAL A 256 5.86 3.07 -11.53
CA VAL A 256 4.40 2.93 -11.66
C VAL A 256 4.07 1.92 -12.75
N SER A 257 4.68 2.05 -13.94
CA SER A 257 4.47 1.12 -15.07
C SER A 257 4.86 -0.32 -14.71
N ARG A 258 6.06 -0.53 -14.15
CA ARG A 258 6.49 -1.88 -13.72
C ARG A 258 5.57 -2.46 -12.64
N THR A 259 5.15 -1.65 -11.67
CA THR A 259 4.22 -2.08 -10.61
C THR A 259 2.85 -2.43 -11.18
N LYS A 260 2.35 -1.68 -12.18
CA LYS A 260 1.13 -1.99 -12.93
C LYS A 260 1.19 -3.39 -13.54
N HIS A 261 2.28 -3.72 -14.22
CA HIS A 261 2.45 -5.05 -14.83
C HIS A 261 2.41 -6.17 -13.78
N LEU A 262 3.07 -5.98 -12.63
CA LEU A 262 3.01 -6.96 -11.54
C LEU A 262 1.60 -7.09 -10.98
N PHE A 263 0.92 -5.97 -10.73
CA PHE A 263 -0.46 -5.96 -10.24
C PHE A 263 -1.40 -6.74 -11.17
N LEU A 264 -1.36 -6.48 -12.47
CA LEU A 264 -2.18 -7.15 -13.46
C LEU A 264 -1.87 -8.65 -13.54
N LEU A 265 -0.58 -9.04 -13.47
CA LEU A 265 -0.16 -10.43 -13.43
C LEU A 265 -0.75 -11.14 -12.20
N PHE A 266 -0.64 -10.58 -10.99
CA PHE A 266 -1.19 -11.20 -9.79
C PHE A 266 -2.71 -11.24 -9.81
N LYS A 267 -3.37 -10.16 -10.28
CA LYS A 267 -4.83 -10.11 -10.47
C LYS A 267 -5.30 -11.23 -11.41
N SER A 268 -4.60 -11.50 -12.53
CA SER A 268 -4.92 -12.57 -13.47
C SER A 268 -4.78 -13.98 -12.89
N LYS A 269 -4.08 -14.12 -11.75
CA LYS A 269 -3.89 -15.37 -11.00
C LYS A 269 -4.74 -15.44 -9.72
N ASN A 270 -5.69 -14.50 -9.54
CA ASN A 270 -6.52 -14.35 -8.35
C ASN A 270 -5.72 -14.19 -7.05
N ILE A 271 -4.53 -13.59 -7.12
CA ILE A 271 -3.71 -13.27 -5.97
C ILE A 271 -3.90 -11.79 -5.62
N ARG A 272 -4.31 -11.51 -4.40
CA ARG A 272 -4.60 -10.14 -3.95
C ARG A 272 -3.31 -9.32 -3.79
N VAL A 273 -3.25 -8.14 -4.39
CA VAL A 273 -2.22 -7.16 -4.08
C VAL A 273 -2.81 -6.17 -3.06
N ILE A 274 -2.38 -6.28 -1.82
CA ILE A 274 -2.97 -5.50 -0.72
C ILE A 274 -2.31 -4.13 -0.53
N ARG A 275 -1.11 -3.95 -1.09
CA ARG A 275 -0.38 -2.69 -1.00
C ARG A 275 0.57 -2.49 -2.17
N MET A 276 0.60 -1.27 -2.67
CA MET A 276 1.58 -0.76 -3.63
C MET A 276 2.14 0.57 -3.10
N GLY A 277 3.47 0.68 -3.04
CA GLY A 277 4.16 1.86 -2.49
C GLY A 277 4.43 1.80 -0.99
N LEU A 278 5.40 2.58 -0.55
CA LEU A 278 5.80 2.70 0.85
C LEU A 278 4.67 3.30 1.71
N GLN A 279 4.73 3.04 3.01
CA GLN A 279 3.88 3.74 3.97
C GLN A 279 4.35 5.20 4.04
N ALA A 280 3.44 6.13 3.84
CA ALA A 280 3.71 7.53 4.12
C ALA A 280 4.06 7.68 5.61
N SER A 281 5.12 8.41 5.90
CA SER A 281 5.54 8.80 7.23
C SER A 281 6.09 10.21 7.18
N GLN A 282 6.05 10.93 8.30
CA GLN A 282 6.57 12.30 8.35
C GLN A 282 8.05 12.37 7.90
N ASP A 283 8.87 11.39 8.28
CA ASP A 283 10.29 11.34 7.92
C ASP A 283 10.51 11.14 6.42
N LEU A 284 9.64 10.38 5.75
CA LEU A 284 9.70 10.19 4.30
C LEU A 284 9.14 11.41 3.54
N ASP A 285 8.07 12.02 4.05
CA ASP A 285 7.39 13.15 3.39
C ASP A 285 8.20 14.46 3.51
N ASN A 286 8.98 14.63 4.58
CA ASN A 286 9.84 15.81 4.78
C ASN A 286 11.07 15.87 3.85
N GLY A 287 11.29 14.86 3.00
CA GLY A 287 12.31 14.88 1.96
C GLY A 287 13.78 14.75 2.42
N SER A 288 14.05 14.76 3.72
CA SER A 288 15.43 14.66 4.24
C SER A 288 16.00 13.23 4.22
N THR A 289 15.14 12.24 4.17
CA THR A 289 15.49 10.83 4.28
C THR A 289 15.69 10.16 2.92
N ILE A 290 14.99 10.63 1.87
CA ILE A 290 15.04 10.08 0.53
C ILE A 290 15.98 10.93 -0.33
N LEU A 291 17.07 10.33 -0.83
CA LEU A 291 17.99 11.00 -1.74
C LEU A 291 17.52 10.95 -3.19
N ALA A 292 16.90 9.85 -3.60
CA ALA A 292 16.43 9.65 -4.96
C ALA A 292 15.45 8.47 -5.04
N GLY A 293 14.76 8.36 -6.18
CA GLY A 293 13.89 7.24 -6.52
C GLY A 293 12.40 7.57 -6.47
N PRO A 294 11.56 6.59 -6.82
CA PRO A 294 10.16 6.79 -7.13
C PRO A 294 9.26 6.83 -5.89
N TYR A 295 9.54 7.72 -4.95
CA TYR A 295 8.66 7.93 -3.80
C TYR A 295 7.49 8.83 -4.16
N HIS A 296 6.29 8.40 -3.80
CA HIS A 296 5.08 9.21 -3.84
C HIS A 296 4.10 8.70 -2.77
N PRO A 297 3.54 9.57 -1.89
CA PRO A 297 2.63 9.14 -0.82
C PRO A 297 1.38 8.43 -1.35
N ALA A 298 0.92 8.78 -2.55
CA ALA A 298 -0.18 8.14 -3.25
C ALA A 298 0.28 7.18 -4.38
N PHE A 299 1.41 6.50 -4.25
CA PHE A 299 1.98 5.64 -5.29
C PHE A 299 0.98 4.61 -5.83
N GLY A 300 0.26 3.91 -4.94
CA GLY A 300 -0.77 2.96 -5.36
C GLY A 300 -1.91 3.59 -6.16
N HIS A 301 -2.27 4.85 -5.87
CA HIS A 301 -3.25 5.59 -6.66
C HIS A 301 -2.74 5.86 -8.08
N LEU A 302 -1.45 6.20 -8.24
CA LEU A 302 -0.84 6.39 -9.56
C LEU A 302 -0.88 5.10 -10.39
N VAL A 303 -0.57 3.95 -9.78
CA VAL A 303 -0.67 2.64 -10.45
C VAL A 303 -2.10 2.37 -10.92
N TYR A 304 -3.09 2.58 -10.07
CA TYR A 304 -4.50 2.43 -10.48
C TYR A 304 -4.89 3.43 -11.57
N SER A 305 -4.40 4.67 -11.52
CA SER A 305 -4.68 5.68 -12.55
C SER A 305 -4.16 5.26 -13.92
N GLU A 306 -2.98 4.66 -13.99
CA GLU A 306 -2.44 4.09 -15.22
C GLU A 306 -3.30 2.91 -15.75
N ILE A 307 -3.79 2.04 -14.87
CA ILE A 307 -4.67 0.92 -15.26
C ILE A 307 -5.97 1.46 -15.86
N PHE A 308 -6.59 2.46 -15.21
CA PHE A 308 -7.83 3.06 -15.72
C PHE A 308 -7.62 3.85 -17.00
N LEU A 309 -6.44 4.44 -17.20
CA LEU A 309 -6.06 5.09 -18.47
C LEU A 309 -5.99 4.05 -19.60
N ASP A 310 -5.32 2.92 -19.40
CA ASP A 310 -5.23 1.86 -20.41
C ASP A 310 -6.62 1.33 -20.78
N MET A 311 -7.48 1.06 -19.80
CA MET A 311 -8.86 0.62 -20.02
C MET A 311 -9.68 1.64 -20.81
N ALA A 312 -9.51 2.94 -20.48
CA ALA A 312 -10.21 4.01 -21.21
C ALA A 312 -9.71 4.10 -22.66
N VAL A 313 -8.40 4.02 -22.89
CA VAL A 313 -7.80 4.01 -24.23
C VAL A 313 -8.35 2.86 -25.05
N GLU A 314 -8.35 1.63 -24.51
CA GLU A 314 -8.85 0.44 -25.20
C GLU A 314 -10.32 0.58 -25.62
N GLN A 315 -11.18 1.07 -24.71
CA GLN A 315 -12.59 1.29 -25.04
C GLN A 315 -12.79 2.44 -26.05
N ILE A 316 -12.05 3.53 -25.93
CA ILE A 316 -12.14 4.64 -26.89
C ILE A 316 -11.73 4.18 -28.29
N GLU A 317 -10.64 3.42 -28.40
CA GLU A 317 -10.17 2.87 -29.68
C GLU A 317 -11.21 1.96 -30.35
N SER A 318 -11.99 1.24 -29.54
CA SER A 318 -13.02 0.32 -30.03
C SER A 318 -14.34 0.98 -30.43
N CYS A 319 -14.76 2.07 -29.78
CA CYS A 319 -16.14 2.56 -29.96
C CYS A 319 -16.30 4.09 -30.07
N ALA A 320 -15.26 4.90 -29.87
CA ALA A 320 -15.41 6.34 -29.77
C ALA A 320 -14.23 7.14 -30.38
N ARG A 321 -13.36 6.52 -31.19
CA ARG A 321 -12.11 7.11 -31.69
C ARG A 321 -12.32 8.40 -32.46
N ASN A 322 -13.42 8.52 -33.21
CA ASN A 322 -13.71 9.66 -34.10
C ASN A 322 -14.76 10.61 -33.47
N ALA A 323 -15.01 10.55 -32.18
CA ALA A 323 -15.94 11.44 -31.52
C ALA A 323 -15.33 12.81 -31.26
N ASP A 324 -16.15 13.88 -31.23
CA ASP A 324 -15.66 15.21 -30.83
C ASP A 324 -15.51 15.30 -29.31
N SER A 325 -16.39 14.62 -28.59
CA SER A 325 -16.42 14.60 -27.12
C SER A 325 -16.85 13.24 -26.60
N ILE A 326 -16.36 12.88 -25.41
CA ILE A 326 -16.72 11.63 -24.77
C ILE A 326 -17.17 11.83 -23.31
N SER A 327 -17.96 10.88 -22.84
CA SER A 327 -18.27 10.71 -21.41
C SER A 327 -17.85 9.31 -20.97
N ILE A 328 -17.03 9.22 -19.92
CA ILE A 328 -16.60 7.98 -19.32
C ILE A 328 -17.30 7.82 -17.98
N ARG A 329 -18.00 6.71 -17.78
CA ARG A 329 -18.65 6.34 -16.52
C ARG A 329 -17.83 5.29 -15.81
N ALA A 330 -17.67 5.45 -14.48
CA ALA A 330 -16.98 4.50 -13.63
C ALA A 330 -17.63 4.45 -12.25
N ASN A 331 -17.38 3.36 -11.51
CA ASN A 331 -17.81 3.27 -10.11
C ASN A 331 -17.32 4.52 -9.34
N PRO A 332 -18.14 5.11 -8.44
CA PRO A 332 -17.79 6.33 -7.68
C PRO A 332 -16.44 6.26 -6.99
N GLY A 333 -16.07 5.09 -6.42
CA GLY A 333 -14.78 4.84 -5.78
C GLY A 333 -13.57 4.91 -6.73
N ASN A 334 -13.80 4.95 -8.06
CA ASN A 334 -12.74 4.95 -9.07
C ASN A 334 -12.69 6.22 -9.93
N VAL A 335 -13.63 7.15 -9.76
CA VAL A 335 -13.63 8.42 -10.50
C VAL A 335 -12.30 9.17 -10.36
N SER A 336 -11.73 9.21 -9.16
CA SER A 336 -10.43 9.87 -8.93
C SER A 336 -9.27 9.15 -9.61
N LYS A 337 -9.29 7.81 -9.65
CA LYS A 337 -8.28 6.98 -10.32
C LYS A 337 -8.36 7.17 -11.84
N LEU A 338 -9.58 7.18 -12.39
CA LEU A 338 -9.81 7.42 -13.82
C LEU A 338 -9.36 8.83 -14.24
N ARG A 339 -9.62 9.86 -13.42
CA ARG A 339 -9.14 11.22 -13.70
C ARG A 339 -7.62 11.34 -13.63
N GLY A 340 -6.99 10.54 -12.79
CA GLY A 340 -5.57 10.66 -12.48
C GLY A 340 -5.25 11.87 -11.61
N LEU A 341 -4.01 11.94 -11.15
CA LEU A 341 -3.53 13.05 -10.33
C LEU A 341 -3.64 14.37 -11.13
N ARG A 342 -4.32 15.37 -10.57
CA ARG A 342 -4.56 16.69 -11.22
C ARG A 342 -5.18 16.57 -12.63
N ASN A 343 -6.05 15.59 -12.85
CA ASN A 343 -6.69 15.29 -14.14
C ASN A 343 -5.72 14.86 -15.26
N ARG A 344 -4.52 14.36 -14.93
CA ARG A 344 -3.50 13.93 -15.92
C ARG A 344 -4.08 13.01 -17.00
N ASN A 345 -4.91 12.03 -16.63
CA ASN A 345 -5.48 11.09 -17.58
C ASN A 345 -6.44 11.77 -18.56
N ILE A 346 -7.20 12.75 -18.08
CA ILE A 346 -8.11 13.53 -18.95
C ILE A 346 -7.33 14.28 -20.02
N GLU A 347 -6.23 14.92 -19.63
CA GLU A 347 -5.39 15.67 -20.58
C GLU A 347 -4.67 14.74 -21.58
N ILE A 348 -4.23 13.55 -21.11
CA ILE A 348 -3.65 12.52 -21.99
C ILE A 348 -4.68 12.07 -23.03
N LEU A 349 -5.93 11.76 -22.61
CA LEU A 349 -6.98 11.31 -23.51
C LEU A 349 -7.36 12.39 -24.52
N LYS A 350 -7.52 13.65 -24.09
CA LYS A 350 -7.77 14.79 -24.98
C LYS A 350 -6.68 14.92 -26.03
N LYS A 351 -5.42 14.91 -25.60
CA LYS A 351 -4.27 15.06 -26.52
C LYS A 351 -4.12 13.88 -27.50
N LYS A 352 -4.32 12.64 -26.98
CA LYS A 352 -4.14 11.41 -27.79
C LYS A 352 -5.19 11.30 -28.90
N PHE A 353 -6.45 11.66 -28.60
CA PHE A 353 -7.58 11.44 -29.52
C PHE A 353 -8.15 12.73 -30.13
N GLY A 354 -7.66 13.89 -29.72
CA GLY A 354 -8.14 15.18 -30.24
C GLY A 354 -9.50 15.62 -29.69
N PHE A 355 -9.95 15.09 -28.55
CA PHE A 355 -11.25 15.44 -28.00
C PHE A 355 -11.33 16.89 -27.50
N GLU A 356 -12.43 17.56 -27.81
CA GLU A 356 -12.75 18.88 -27.24
C GLU A 356 -13.01 18.76 -25.74
N SER A 357 -13.75 17.72 -25.33
CA SER A 357 -14.05 17.46 -23.92
C SER A 357 -14.08 15.97 -23.57
N VAL A 358 -13.62 15.69 -22.34
CA VAL A 358 -13.71 14.35 -21.71
C VAL A 358 -14.38 14.53 -20.36
N ALA A 359 -15.63 14.10 -20.26
CA ALA A 359 -16.38 14.12 -19.00
C ALA A 359 -16.22 12.78 -18.26
N VAL A 360 -16.00 12.83 -16.95
CA VAL A 360 -16.00 11.64 -16.09
C VAL A 360 -17.17 11.73 -15.13
N ARG A 361 -18.02 10.71 -15.12
CA ARG A 361 -19.24 10.64 -14.31
C ARG A 361 -19.26 9.38 -13.42
N PRO A 362 -19.73 9.49 -12.17
CA PRO A 362 -19.96 8.30 -11.33
C PRO A 362 -21.13 7.50 -11.87
N ASP A 363 -21.05 6.16 -11.69
CA ASP A 363 -22.10 5.20 -12.02
C ASP A 363 -22.04 4.02 -11.04
N ASP A 364 -22.98 3.98 -10.10
CA ASP A 364 -23.06 2.97 -9.04
C ASP A 364 -23.42 1.58 -9.58
N THR A 365 -23.89 1.46 -10.83
CA THR A 365 -24.23 0.19 -11.48
C THR A 365 -23.02 -0.55 -12.01
N LEU A 366 -21.87 0.14 -12.15
CA LEU A 366 -20.63 -0.46 -12.64
C LEU A 366 -19.82 -1.08 -11.49
N ALA A 367 -19.26 -2.26 -11.76
CA ALA A 367 -18.33 -2.92 -10.84
C ALA A 367 -17.03 -2.08 -10.68
N GLU A 368 -16.28 -2.34 -9.60
CA GLU A 368 -15.04 -1.59 -9.30
C GLU A 368 -13.97 -1.69 -10.38
N ASP A 369 -14.01 -2.71 -11.23
CA ASP A 369 -13.03 -2.93 -12.31
C ASP A 369 -13.60 -2.63 -13.69
N GLN A 370 -14.71 -1.89 -13.78
CA GLN A 370 -15.39 -1.56 -15.02
C GLN A 370 -15.41 -0.06 -15.28
N LEU A 371 -15.41 0.29 -16.55
CA LEU A 371 -15.77 1.61 -17.05
C LEU A 371 -16.60 1.49 -18.33
N LYS A 372 -17.32 2.53 -18.70
CA LYS A 372 -18.13 2.59 -19.92
C LYS A 372 -17.94 3.93 -20.61
N VAL A 373 -17.48 3.89 -21.86
CA VAL A 373 -17.32 5.05 -22.72
C VAL A 373 -18.58 5.27 -23.56
N SER A 374 -18.98 6.52 -23.71
CA SER A 374 -20.02 6.95 -24.64
C SER A 374 -19.56 8.18 -25.42
N SER A 375 -19.77 8.19 -26.74
CA SER A 375 -19.41 9.28 -27.64
C SER A 375 -20.52 10.31 -27.73
N LYS A 376 -20.13 11.55 -28.02
CA LYS A 376 -21.01 12.60 -28.49
C LYS A 376 -20.42 13.15 -29.79
N HIS A 377 -21.20 13.11 -30.85
CA HIS A 377 -20.88 13.78 -32.11
C HIS A 377 -21.63 15.10 -32.16
N ARG A 378 -21.03 16.14 -32.73
CA ARG A 378 -21.79 17.33 -33.09
C ARG A 378 -22.86 16.92 -34.09
N HIS A 379 -24.11 17.24 -33.80
CA HIS A 379 -25.10 17.24 -34.87
C HIS A 379 -24.66 18.30 -35.88
N SER A 380 -24.32 17.84 -37.10
CA SER A 380 -24.17 18.75 -38.25
C SER A 380 -25.52 19.39 -38.44
N ASN A 381 -25.64 20.66 -38.06
CA ASN A 381 -26.77 21.49 -38.47
C ASN A 381 -26.64 21.84 -39.94
#